data_5aa60efb06517d4d06e4d5bbfae53a9a
#
_entry.id   5aa60efb06517d4d06e4d5bbfae53a9a
#
_cell.length_a   1.000
_cell.length_b   1.000
_cell.length_c   1.000
_cell.angle_alpha   90.00
_cell.angle_beta   90.00
_cell.angle_gamma   90.00
#
_symmetry.space_group_name_H-M   'P 1'
#
loop_
_entity.id
_entity.type
_entity.pdbx_description
1 polymer ?
#
loop_
_entity_poly.entity_id
_entity_poly.type
_entity_poly.pdbx_seq_one_letter_code
_entity_poly.pdbx_strand_id
1 'polypeptide(L)'
;DDEILPNLQAKECCSEPIPQAMEYGDERIHRWDSGEPAVYLVPVDWLKPHEEILAKNANKLHDMTMRWGGYTKPLLVDSLSGCILDGHHRYHVAIELELQRVPALLYDYLVDDTIKVEAWPSSGRTELSKQEVIDMAQSPQLFSPKTSRHIVEGEVPPILVPLDVLRQES
;
A
#
# COMPACT_ATOMS: atom_id res chain seq x y z
N ASP A 1 15.64 16.18 20.08
CA ASP A 1 15.93 15.83 19.81
C ASP A 1 16.18 15.80 19.65
N ASP A 2 15.73 16.02 19.57
CA ASP A 2 15.87 15.91 19.35
C ASP A 2 15.93 16.00 19.24
N GLU A 3 15.21 16.18 19.07
CA GLU A 3 14.98 16.21 18.89
C GLU A 3 14.70 16.22 18.75
N ILE A 4 14.37 16.79 19.09
CA ILE A 4 14.01 16.75 19.02
C ILE A 4 13.87 17.06 18.96
N LEU A 5 13.63 17.37 18.90
CA LEU A 5 13.28 17.52 18.88
C LEU A 5 13.20 17.82 18.93
N PRO A 6 12.50 18.11 18.66
CA PRO A 6 12.26 18.20 18.71
C PRO A 6 12.25 18.48 18.74
N ASN A 7 11.88 18.96 19.00
CA ASN A 7 11.69 18.99 18.99
C ASN A 7 11.62 19.24 19.20
N LEU A 8 11.08 19.60 19.21
CA LEU A 8 10.82 19.53 19.37
C LEU A 8 10.84 19.81 19.71
N GLN A 9 10.45 20.21 19.90
CA GLN A 9 10.28 20.23 20.11
C GLN A 9 10.06 20.19 20.61
N ALA A 10 9.84 20.58 20.88
CA ALA A 10 9.45 20.39 21.27
C ALA A 10 9.27 20.54 21.89
N LYS A 11 8.80 20.65 22.25
CA LYS A 11 8.35 20.70 22.67
C LYS A 11 8.05 20.54 23.39
N GLU A 12 7.53 20.52 23.65
CA GLU A 12 7.07 20.52 24.00
C GLU A 12 6.65 20.12 24.49
N CYS A 13 6.34 20.00 25.09
CA CYS A 13 5.60 19.66 25.35
C CYS A 13 4.97 19.69 25.10
N CYS A 14 4.97 19.88 25.31
CA CYS A 14 3.78 20.05 24.68
C CYS A 14 3.31 18.94 23.81
N SER A 15 2.11 18.72 23.63
CA SER A 15 1.53 17.66 22.86
C SER A 15 1.33 18.11 21.44
N GLU A 16 2.41 18.19 20.71
CA GLU A 16 2.31 18.34 19.27
C GLU A 16 1.84 17.03 18.66
N PRO A 17 1.02 17.07 17.60
CA PRO A 17 0.64 15.84 16.92
C PRO A 17 1.90 15.14 16.41
N ILE A 18 1.94 13.82 16.54
CA ILE A 18 3.01 13.02 15.97
C ILE A 18 3.03 13.26 14.47
N PRO A 19 4.17 13.67 13.87
CA PRO A 19 4.24 13.80 12.43
C PRO A 19 3.88 12.51 11.74
N GLN A 20 3.21 12.60 10.59
CA GLN A 20 2.76 11.42 9.87
C GLN A 20 3.91 10.48 9.52
N ALA A 21 5.09 11.02 9.24
CA ALA A 21 6.29 10.24 8.98
C ALA A 21 6.69 9.33 10.14
N MET A 22 6.25 9.64 11.37
CA MET A 22 6.54 8.82 12.54
C MET A 22 5.52 7.69 12.73
N GLU A 23 4.36 7.80 12.12
CA GLU A 23 3.34 6.74 12.14
C GLU A 23 3.52 5.75 11.01
N TYR A 24 4.02 6.21 9.87
CA TYR A 24 4.13 5.42 8.66
C TYR A 24 5.58 5.41 8.19
N GLY A 25 5.89 4.45 7.34
CA GLY A 25 7.27 4.24 6.87
C GLY A 25 7.80 5.27 5.89
N ASP A 26 7.01 6.28 5.51
CA ASP A 26 7.46 7.33 4.59
C ASP A 26 6.74 8.64 4.88
N GLU A 27 7.49 9.73 4.89
CA GLU A 27 6.96 11.06 5.23
C GLU A 27 6.09 11.68 4.14
N ARG A 28 6.13 11.14 2.92
CA ARG A 28 5.35 11.64 1.80
C ARG A 28 3.92 11.11 1.79
N ILE A 29 3.60 10.21 2.71
CA ILE A 29 2.25 9.64 2.84
C ILE A 29 1.32 10.71 3.40
N HIS A 30 0.16 10.90 2.75
CA HIS A 30 -0.84 11.80 3.28
C HIS A 30 -2.25 11.26 3.03
N ARG A 31 -3.18 11.66 3.89
CA ARG A 31 -4.55 11.20 3.84
C ARG A 31 -5.28 11.84 2.65
N TRP A 32 -6.03 11.02 1.92
CA TRP A 32 -6.82 11.47 0.76
C TRP A 32 -8.20 11.98 1.17
N ASP A 33 -8.87 11.27 2.08
CA ASP A 33 -10.26 11.60 2.43
C ASP A 33 -10.49 11.51 3.94
N SER A 34 -11.72 11.83 4.37
CA SER A 34 -12.12 11.77 5.79
C SER A 34 -12.92 10.51 6.11
N GLY A 35 -12.98 9.55 5.19
CA GLY A 35 -13.77 8.33 5.36
C GLY A 35 -13.17 7.32 6.33
N GLU A 36 -13.92 6.29 6.64
CA GLU A 36 -13.47 5.17 7.43
C GLU A 36 -13.78 3.86 6.67
N PRO A 37 -12.78 3.05 6.36
CA PRO A 37 -11.36 3.26 6.64
C PRO A 37 -10.76 4.40 5.82
N ALA A 38 -9.72 5.02 6.34
CA ALA A 38 -9.06 6.15 5.68
C ALA A 38 -8.25 5.68 4.46
N VAL A 39 -8.35 6.43 3.38
CA VAL A 39 -7.53 6.19 2.18
C VAL A 39 -6.37 7.19 2.18
N TYR A 40 -5.18 6.68 1.95
CA TYR A 40 -3.96 7.47 1.91
C TYR A 40 -3.36 7.44 0.51
N LEU A 41 -2.66 8.51 0.15
CA LEU A 41 -1.84 8.54 -1.06
C LEU A 41 -0.41 8.23 -0.65
N VAL A 42 0.15 7.16 -1.20
CA VAL A 42 1.47 6.68 -0.83
C VAL A 42 2.41 6.73 -2.04
N PRO A 43 3.71 7.04 -1.82
CA PRO A 43 4.66 7.10 -2.92
C PRO A 43 4.85 5.74 -3.59
N VAL A 44 4.84 5.71 -4.89
CA VAL A 44 5.03 4.46 -5.65
C VAL A 44 6.43 3.88 -5.36
N ASP A 45 7.44 4.72 -5.25
CA ASP A 45 8.82 4.27 -5.02
C ASP A 45 9.07 3.71 -3.62
N TRP A 46 8.17 3.93 -2.66
CA TRP A 46 8.24 3.35 -1.33
C TRP A 46 7.70 1.93 -1.28
N LEU A 47 6.82 1.58 -2.21
CA LEU A 47 6.12 0.29 -2.21
C LEU A 47 7.05 -0.86 -2.58
N LYS A 48 6.82 -2.02 -1.96
CA LYS A 48 7.61 -3.22 -2.19
C LYS A 48 6.70 -4.39 -2.55
N PRO A 49 6.79 -4.89 -3.79
CA PRO A 49 6.00 -6.04 -4.20
C PRO A 49 6.58 -7.33 -3.62
N HIS A 50 5.75 -8.35 -3.47
CA HIS A 50 6.18 -9.68 -3.05
C HIS A 50 5.69 -10.78 -4.00
N GLU A 51 4.97 -10.42 -5.04
CA GLU A 51 4.35 -11.39 -5.93
C GLU A 51 4.41 -10.89 -7.37
N GLU A 52 4.62 -11.83 -8.31
CA GLU A 52 4.60 -11.52 -9.73
C GLU A 52 3.17 -11.28 -10.21
N ILE A 53 3.04 -10.60 -11.34
CA ILE A 53 1.75 -10.27 -11.93
C ILE A 53 1.49 -11.12 -13.18
N LEU A 54 0.22 -11.18 -13.56
CA LEU A 54 -0.19 -11.77 -14.83
C LEU A 54 -0.35 -10.63 -15.84
N ALA A 55 0.46 -10.66 -16.91
CA ALA A 55 0.48 -9.57 -17.89
C ALA A 55 -0.91 -9.28 -18.48
N LYS A 56 -1.70 -10.31 -18.71
CA LYS A 56 -3.05 -10.16 -19.24
C LYS A 56 -3.93 -9.31 -18.30
N ASN A 57 -3.84 -9.59 -17.00
CA ASN A 57 -4.62 -8.87 -15.99
C ASN A 57 -4.14 -7.43 -15.85
N ALA A 58 -2.82 -7.22 -15.89
CA ALA A 58 -2.24 -5.88 -15.82
C ALA A 58 -2.64 -5.04 -17.03
N ASN A 59 -2.60 -5.62 -18.23
CA ASN A 59 -2.99 -4.91 -19.46
C ASN A 59 -4.46 -4.51 -19.45
N LYS A 60 -5.33 -5.40 -18.99
CA LYS A 60 -6.75 -5.13 -18.88
C LYS A 60 -7.01 -3.99 -17.86
N LEU A 61 -6.34 -4.06 -16.72
CA LEU A 61 -6.48 -3.05 -15.69
C LEU A 61 -5.94 -1.69 -16.15
N HIS A 62 -4.83 -1.69 -16.90
CA HIS A 62 -4.28 -0.48 -17.50
C HIS A 62 -5.33 0.22 -18.38
N ASP A 63 -5.95 -0.54 -19.28
CA ASP A 63 -6.96 0.00 -20.19
C ASP A 63 -8.16 0.55 -19.42
N MET A 64 -8.61 -0.17 -18.39
CA MET A 64 -9.73 0.26 -17.56
C MET A 64 -9.38 1.52 -16.78
N THR A 65 -8.17 1.60 -16.23
CA THR A 65 -7.71 2.76 -15.47
C THR A 65 -7.67 4.01 -16.35
N MET A 66 -7.19 3.89 -17.57
CA MET A 66 -7.18 4.99 -18.53
C MET A 66 -8.59 5.42 -18.89
N ARG A 67 -9.50 4.47 -19.05
CA ARG A 67 -10.90 4.74 -19.39
C ARG A 67 -11.63 5.45 -18.25
N TRP A 68 -11.39 5.04 -17.01
CA TRP A 68 -11.97 5.67 -15.84
C TRP A 68 -11.33 7.02 -15.52
N GLY A 69 -10.09 7.23 -15.94
CA GLY A 69 -9.33 8.44 -15.63
C GLY A 69 -8.79 8.48 -14.22
N GLY A 70 -8.71 7.36 -13.54
CA GLY A 70 -8.22 7.30 -12.17
C GLY A 70 -8.30 5.92 -11.56
N TYR A 71 -7.91 5.83 -10.28
CA TYR A 71 -7.95 4.61 -9.50
C TYR A 71 -9.29 4.50 -8.77
N THR A 72 -9.95 3.36 -8.92
CA THR A 72 -11.27 3.10 -8.33
C THR A 72 -11.19 2.22 -7.09
N LYS A 73 -10.03 1.64 -6.80
CA LYS A 73 -9.79 0.83 -5.60
C LYS A 73 -8.42 1.14 -5.02
N PRO A 74 -8.30 1.22 -3.70
CA PRO A 74 -6.99 1.38 -3.07
C PRO A 74 -6.23 0.05 -3.05
N LEU A 75 -4.90 0.13 -2.98
CA LEU A 75 -4.06 -1.00 -2.64
C LEU A 75 -4.18 -1.27 -1.14
N LEU A 76 -3.82 -2.47 -0.71
CA LEU A 76 -3.65 -2.79 0.71
C LEU A 76 -2.14 -2.86 0.96
N VAL A 77 -1.64 -2.12 1.94
CA VAL A 77 -0.20 -1.90 2.14
C VAL A 77 0.15 -1.95 3.63
N ASP A 78 1.30 -2.55 3.93
CA ASP A 78 1.84 -2.47 5.29
C ASP A 78 2.35 -1.07 5.58
N SER A 79 1.85 -0.46 6.64
CA SER A 79 2.11 0.94 6.97
C SER A 79 3.57 1.24 7.34
N LEU A 80 4.35 0.23 7.71
CA LEU A 80 5.72 0.42 8.16
C LEU A 80 6.74 0.11 7.06
N SER A 81 6.56 -0.98 6.31
CA SER A 81 7.55 -1.41 5.32
C SER A 81 7.23 -1.01 3.89
N GLY A 82 5.98 -0.66 3.60
CA GLY A 82 5.54 -0.44 2.22
C GLY A 82 5.25 -1.71 1.46
N CYS A 83 5.24 -2.86 2.12
CA CYS A 83 4.92 -4.12 1.48
C CYS A 83 3.50 -4.08 0.91
N ILE A 84 3.37 -4.37 -0.39
CA ILE A 84 2.07 -4.46 -1.03
C ILE A 84 1.42 -5.76 -0.60
N LEU A 85 0.26 -5.67 0.05
CA LEU A 85 -0.48 -6.85 0.51
C LEU A 85 -1.47 -7.31 -0.57
N ASP A 86 -2.12 -6.35 -1.20
CA ASP A 86 -3.02 -6.61 -2.32
C ASP A 86 -2.94 -5.43 -3.29
N GLY A 87 -3.00 -5.71 -4.59
CA GLY A 87 -2.98 -4.67 -5.61
C GLY A 87 -1.70 -4.63 -6.43
N HIS A 88 -0.99 -5.75 -6.59
CA HIS A 88 0.23 -5.80 -7.39
C HIS A 88 0.01 -5.37 -8.84
N HIS A 89 -1.15 -5.69 -9.42
CA HIS A 89 -1.47 -5.27 -10.79
C HIS A 89 -1.68 -3.76 -10.86
N ARG A 90 -2.30 -3.16 -9.83
CA ARG A 90 -2.49 -1.70 -9.74
C ARG A 90 -1.14 -0.98 -9.56
N TYR A 91 -0.25 -1.58 -8.80
CA TYR A 91 1.11 -1.08 -8.64
C TYR A 91 1.86 -1.09 -9.98
N HIS A 92 1.74 -2.19 -10.74
CA HIS A 92 2.36 -2.30 -12.06
C HIS A 92 1.84 -1.22 -13.02
N VAL A 93 0.53 -0.99 -13.02
CA VAL A 93 -0.10 0.07 -13.83
C VAL A 93 0.45 1.44 -13.42
N ALA A 94 0.65 1.67 -12.13
CA ALA A 94 1.22 2.93 -11.64
C ALA A 94 2.63 3.16 -12.19
N ILE A 95 3.45 2.12 -12.23
CA ILE A 95 4.79 2.19 -12.84
C ILE A 95 4.69 2.53 -14.32
N GLU A 96 3.81 1.85 -15.05
CA GLU A 96 3.64 2.09 -16.48
C GLU A 96 3.16 3.51 -16.79
N LEU A 97 2.29 4.05 -15.96
CA LEU A 97 1.75 5.40 -16.14
C LEU A 97 2.62 6.48 -15.50
N GLU A 98 3.75 6.09 -14.90
CA GLU A 98 4.69 6.99 -14.25
C GLU A 98 4.03 7.85 -13.17
N LEU A 99 3.15 7.23 -12.38
CA LEU A 99 2.48 7.91 -11.28
C LEU A 99 3.45 8.12 -10.11
N GLN A 100 3.30 9.22 -9.40
CA GLN A 100 4.09 9.51 -8.20
C GLN A 100 3.52 8.82 -6.97
N ARG A 101 2.19 8.66 -6.92
CA ARG A 101 1.50 8.06 -5.78
C ARG A 101 0.38 7.15 -6.24
N VAL A 102 -0.09 6.31 -5.31
CA VAL A 102 -1.30 5.51 -5.50
C VAL A 102 -2.13 5.55 -4.22
N PRO A 103 -3.46 5.36 -4.31
CA PRO A 103 -4.29 5.27 -3.12
C PRO A 103 -4.11 3.93 -2.44
N ALA A 104 -4.06 3.93 -1.11
CA ALA A 104 -3.85 2.71 -0.32
C ALA A 104 -4.58 2.78 1.01
N LEU A 105 -4.98 1.61 1.51
CA LEU A 105 -5.35 1.40 2.90
C LEU A 105 -4.09 0.90 3.62
N LEU A 106 -3.79 1.48 4.77
CA LEU A 106 -2.58 1.16 5.52
C LEU A 106 -2.92 0.30 6.73
N TYR A 107 -2.16 -0.77 6.90
CA TYR A 107 -2.31 -1.71 8.02
C TYR A 107 -0.97 -1.90 8.70
N ASP A 108 -0.98 -1.95 10.04
CA ASP A 108 0.19 -2.46 10.77
C ASP A 108 0.12 -3.99 10.68
N TYR A 109 0.56 -4.51 9.56
CA TYR A 109 0.26 -5.83 9.05
C TYR A 109 0.54 -6.97 10.03
N LEU A 110 1.69 -6.93 10.69
CA LEU A 110 2.10 -8.03 11.56
C LEU A 110 1.28 -8.14 12.84
N VAL A 111 0.63 -7.06 13.27
CA VAL A 111 -0.14 -7.01 14.52
C VAL A 111 -1.64 -6.81 14.31
N ASP A 112 -2.09 -6.42 13.14
CA ASP A 112 -3.51 -6.14 12.87
C ASP A 112 -4.26 -7.42 12.54
N ASP A 113 -5.14 -7.83 13.45
CA ASP A 113 -5.93 -9.07 13.29
C ASP A 113 -7.07 -8.94 12.28
N THR A 114 -7.36 -7.73 11.81
CA THR A 114 -8.43 -7.51 10.83
C THR A 114 -8.01 -7.85 9.41
N ILE A 115 -6.71 -8.05 9.18
CA ILE A 115 -6.18 -8.50 7.90
C ILE A 115 -5.47 -9.85 8.08
N LYS A 116 -5.79 -10.80 7.22
CA LYS A 116 -5.23 -12.15 7.27
C LYS A 116 -4.68 -12.53 5.91
N VAL A 117 -3.75 -13.46 5.91
CA VAL A 117 -3.19 -14.01 4.68
C VAL A 117 -3.34 -15.52 4.67
N GLU A 118 -3.62 -16.06 3.50
CA GLU A 118 -3.59 -17.51 3.28
C GLU A 118 -2.99 -17.80 1.91
N ALA A 119 -2.55 -19.03 1.72
CA ALA A 119 -2.04 -19.46 0.42
C ALA A 119 -3.22 -19.78 -0.51
N TRP A 120 -3.11 -19.36 -1.78
CA TRP A 120 -4.06 -19.80 -2.79
C TRP A 120 -3.95 -21.32 -2.96
N PRO A 121 -5.06 -22.06 -3.11
CA PRO A 121 -4.99 -23.50 -3.36
C PRO A 121 -4.14 -23.87 -4.55
N SER A 122 -4.14 -23.03 -5.59
CA SER A 122 -3.37 -23.29 -6.81
C SER A 122 -1.88 -23.06 -6.64
N SER A 123 -1.43 -22.49 -5.50
CA SER A 123 -0.01 -22.22 -5.27
C SER A 123 0.81 -23.45 -4.88
N GLY A 124 0.13 -24.53 -4.49
CA GLY A 124 0.79 -25.73 -3.98
C GLY A 124 1.25 -25.61 -2.53
N ARG A 125 1.00 -24.48 -1.89
CA ARG A 125 1.31 -24.29 -0.47
C ARG A 125 0.10 -24.60 0.39
N THR A 126 0.33 -25.10 1.60
CA THR A 126 -0.74 -25.33 2.58
C THR A 126 -0.87 -24.16 3.55
N GLU A 127 0.20 -23.39 3.74
CA GLU A 127 0.25 -22.28 4.67
C GLU A 127 1.08 -21.14 4.11
N LEU A 128 0.77 -19.93 4.59
CA LEU A 128 1.57 -18.76 4.29
C LEU A 128 1.43 -17.79 5.47
N SER A 129 2.56 -17.38 6.06
CA SER A 129 2.54 -16.46 7.20
C SER A 129 2.74 -15.03 6.74
N LYS A 130 2.30 -14.09 7.59
CA LYS A 130 2.54 -12.66 7.34
C LYS A 130 4.03 -12.33 7.26
N GLN A 131 4.84 -12.98 8.12
CA GLN A 131 6.28 -12.74 8.11
C GLN A 131 6.91 -13.18 6.79
N GLU A 132 6.47 -14.30 6.22
CA GLU A 132 6.95 -14.76 4.92
C GLU A 132 6.66 -13.75 3.82
N VAL A 133 5.49 -13.10 3.86
CA VAL A 133 5.11 -12.07 2.88
C VAL A 133 6.05 -10.86 3.00
N ILE A 134 6.29 -10.39 4.22
CA ILE A 134 7.19 -9.26 4.46
C ILE A 134 8.61 -9.60 4.03
N ASP A 135 9.11 -10.79 4.38
CA ASP A 135 10.45 -11.22 4.03
C ASP A 135 10.64 -11.28 2.51
N MET A 136 9.64 -11.79 1.81
CA MET A 136 9.70 -11.84 0.34
C MET A 136 9.71 -10.43 -0.26
N ALA A 137 8.91 -9.51 0.28
CA ALA A 137 8.86 -8.13 -0.20
C ALA A 137 10.19 -7.39 0.01
N GLN A 138 10.93 -7.76 1.04
CA GLN A 138 12.25 -7.17 1.33
C GLN A 138 13.39 -7.88 0.62
N SER A 139 13.11 -8.98 -0.08
CA SER A 139 14.10 -9.72 -0.85
C SER A 139 14.10 -9.25 -2.31
N PRO A 140 15.12 -9.65 -3.10
CA PRO A 140 15.11 -9.36 -4.54
C PRO A 140 14.22 -10.31 -5.34
N GLN A 141 13.50 -11.21 -4.67
CA GLN A 141 12.68 -12.23 -5.32
C GLN A 141 11.19 -11.94 -5.13
N LEU A 142 10.36 -12.65 -5.88
CA LEU A 142 8.91 -12.54 -5.83
C LEU A 142 8.30 -13.94 -5.82
N PHE A 143 7.17 -14.10 -5.12
CA PHE A 143 6.35 -15.28 -5.28
C PHE A 143 5.77 -15.30 -6.68
N SER A 144 5.46 -16.49 -7.19
CA SER A 144 4.71 -16.63 -8.45
C SER A 144 3.31 -16.04 -8.30
N PRO A 145 2.63 -15.71 -9.43
CA PRO A 145 1.29 -15.12 -9.36
C PRO A 145 0.31 -16.02 -8.59
N LYS A 146 -0.58 -15.39 -7.83
CA LYS A 146 -1.61 -16.09 -7.04
C LYS A 146 -1.03 -17.06 -6.02
N THR A 147 0.00 -16.61 -5.29
CA THR A 147 0.54 -17.34 -4.15
C THR A 147 -0.14 -16.92 -2.85
N SER A 148 -0.28 -15.62 -2.62
CA SER A 148 -0.88 -15.07 -1.41
C SER A 148 -2.28 -14.53 -1.67
N ARG A 149 -3.16 -14.73 -0.70
CA ARG A 149 -4.51 -14.17 -0.71
C ARG A 149 -4.72 -13.45 0.60
N HIS A 150 -5.02 -12.16 0.52
CA HIS A 150 -5.27 -11.36 1.70
C HIS A 150 -6.77 -11.14 1.89
N ILE A 151 -7.22 -11.30 3.14
CA ILE A 151 -8.63 -11.17 3.51
C ILE A 151 -8.70 -10.11 4.60
N VAL A 152 -9.56 -9.11 4.39
CA VAL A 152 -9.76 -8.03 5.36
C VAL A 152 -11.18 -8.07 5.89
N GLU A 153 -11.35 -7.67 7.16
CA GLU A 153 -12.67 -7.49 7.73
C GLU A 153 -13.25 -6.17 7.23
N GLY A 154 -14.55 -6.18 6.96
CA GLY A 154 -15.23 -5.02 6.41
C GLY A 154 -15.06 -4.89 4.91
N GLU A 155 -15.51 -3.79 4.37
CA GLU A 155 -15.46 -3.55 2.93
C GLU A 155 -14.36 -2.56 2.58
N VAL A 156 -13.70 -2.80 1.45
CA VAL A 156 -12.78 -1.83 0.88
C VAL A 156 -13.64 -0.75 0.20
N PRO A 157 -13.47 0.53 0.57
CA PRO A 157 -14.33 1.58 0.03
C PRO A 157 -14.11 1.78 -1.48
N PRO A 158 -15.18 2.00 -2.25
CA PRO A 158 -15.01 2.45 -3.62
C PRO A 158 -14.52 3.88 -3.62
N ILE A 159 -13.59 4.19 -4.52
CA ILE A 159 -13.00 5.51 -4.62
C ILE A 159 -12.93 5.93 -6.08
N LEU A 160 -12.57 7.18 -6.31
CA LEU A 160 -12.09 7.64 -7.60
C LEU A 160 -11.04 8.70 -7.34
N VAL A 161 -9.78 8.33 -7.51
CA VAL A 161 -8.66 9.27 -7.39
C VAL A 161 -8.15 9.55 -8.80
N PRO A 162 -8.31 10.79 -9.30
CA PRO A 162 -7.92 11.12 -10.67
C PRO A 162 -6.41 10.93 -10.91
N LEU A 163 -6.06 10.52 -12.12
CA LEU A 163 -4.65 10.32 -12.49
C LEU A 163 -3.82 11.59 -12.30
N ASP A 164 -4.41 12.76 -12.55
CA ASP A 164 -3.70 14.04 -12.37
C ASP A 164 -3.23 14.24 -10.94
N VAL A 165 -4.06 13.82 -9.97
CA VAL A 165 -3.70 13.89 -8.55
C VAL A 165 -2.53 12.96 -8.26
N LEU A 166 -2.56 11.75 -8.84
CA LEU A 166 -1.54 10.72 -8.59
C LEU A 166 -0.20 11.03 -9.28
N ARG A 167 -0.20 11.91 -10.27
CA ARG A 167 1.02 12.35 -10.97
C ARG A 167 1.71 13.52 -10.29
N GLN A 168 1.07 14.18 -9.33
CA GLN A 168 1.64 15.36 -8.69
C GLN A 168 2.82 14.98 -7.80
N GLU A 169 3.88 15.74 -7.90
CA GLU A 169 5.01 15.63 -6.97
C GLU A 169 4.64 16.32 -5.65
N SER A 170 5.21 15.83 -4.58
CA SER A 170 4.97 16.41 -3.26
C SER A 170 5.92 17.58 -2.98
#